data_c2850cd2df72ed6266dadae871cc4651
#
_entry.id   c2850cd2df72ed6266dadae871cc4651
#
_cell.length_a   1.000
_cell.length_b   1.000
_cell.length_c   1.000
_cell.angle_alpha   90.00
_cell.angle_beta   90.00
_cell.angle_gamma   90.00
#
_symmetry.space_group_name_H-M   'P 1'
#
loop_
_entity.id
_entity.type
_entity.pdbx_description
1 polymer ?
#
loop_
_entity_poly.entity_id
_entity_poly.type
_entity_poly.pdbx_seq_one_letter_code
_entity_poly.pdbx_strand_id
1 'polypeptide(L)'
;MMSRKASCTRHEITPEVQRAIKWIVRSTWGIVVYGMILFLPAGRLNWVWGWVLLGVLAALMAAHPLILAPINPELLVEREQVFWGKGAKTWDKWITTLAGALMPLPWIVAGLDVRFQRTAPMPLVYHLGGLLVTLLGYALFLWAMAANAFFSNAVRIQAERGHVVATGGPYRVVRHPGYAGTILAQLATPFLLGSPWALIPSGVSAALFVLRTCLEDRTLMQELPGYTEYAQQTRSRLWPGVW
;
A
#
# COMPACT_ATOMS: atom_id res chain seq x y z
N MET A 1 56.25 -33.73 -12.24
CA MET A 1 55.91 -32.29 -12.20
C MET A 1 54.40 -32.20 -12.39
N MET A 2 53.64 -32.29 -11.27
CA MET A 2 52.16 -32.30 -11.27
C MET A 2 51.66 -30.90 -10.97
N SER A 3 51.06 -30.23 -11.97
CA SER A 3 50.42 -28.92 -11.85
C SER A 3 49.07 -29.08 -11.14
N ARG A 4 48.94 -28.61 -9.89
CA ARG A 4 47.67 -28.45 -9.20
C ARG A 4 46.94 -27.24 -9.81
N LYS A 5 45.90 -27.50 -10.63
CA LYS A 5 44.94 -26.50 -10.99
C LYS A 5 44.11 -26.17 -9.74
N ALA A 6 44.28 -24.99 -9.17
CA ALA A 6 43.39 -24.43 -8.17
C ALA A 6 42.03 -24.19 -8.81
N SER A 7 41.03 -24.97 -8.44
CA SER A 7 39.64 -24.70 -8.80
C SER A 7 39.16 -23.50 -8.00
N CYS A 8 39.02 -22.38 -8.66
CA CYS A 8 38.35 -21.21 -8.10
C CYS A 8 36.85 -21.56 -7.98
N THR A 9 36.41 -22.00 -6.81
CA THR A 9 35.00 -22.19 -6.51
C THR A 9 34.33 -20.82 -6.53
N ARG A 10 33.60 -20.50 -7.60
CA ARG A 10 32.63 -19.41 -7.59
C ARG A 10 31.62 -19.75 -6.50
N HIS A 11 31.58 -18.94 -5.42
CA HIS A 11 30.49 -18.98 -4.47
C HIS A 11 29.20 -18.59 -5.23
N GLU A 12 28.42 -19.58 -5.65
CA GLU A 12 27.07 -19.34 -6.20
C GLU A 12 26.22 -18.75 -5.06
N ILE A 13 25.74 -17.53 -5.29
CA ILE A 13 24.83 -16.85 -4.37
C ILE A 13 23.56 -17.68 -4.26
N THR A 14 23.17 -18.06 -3.04
CA THR A 14 21.95 -18.86 -2.84
C THR A 14 20.71 -18.12 -3.32
N PRO A 15 19.65 -18.83 -3.78
CA PRO A 15 18.39 -18.20 -4.26
C PRO A 15 17.75 -17.28 -3.22
N GLU A 16 17.95 -17.53 -1.94
CA GLU A 16 17.47 -16.69 -0.82
C GLU A 16 18.21 -15.35 -0.76
N VAL A 17 19.53 -15.38 -0.87
CA VAL A 17 20.35 -14.16 -0.89
C VAL A 17 20.04 -13.34 -2.14
N GLN A 18 19.83 -13.98 -3.29
CA GLN A 18 19.42 -13.28 -4.51
C GLN A 18 18.05 -12.57 -4.36
N ARG A 19 17.08 -13.22 -3.70
CA ARG A 19 15.77 -12.62 -3.40
C ARG A 19 15.92 -11.42 -2.45
N ALA A 20 16.71 -11.58 -1.38
CA ALA A 20 16.97 -10.49 -0.45
C ALA A 20 17.64 -9.28 -1.12
N ILE A 21 18.66 -9.52 -1.97
CA ILE A 21 19.32 -8.45 -2.75
C ILE A 21 18.33 -7.74 -3.67
N LYS A 22 17.51 -8.49 -4.45
CA LYS A 22 16.49 -7.90 -5.33
C LYS A 22 15.49 -7.04 -4.55
N TRP A 23 15.06 -7.53 -3.38
CA TRP A 23 14.15 -6.77 -2.53
C TRP A 23 14.80 -5.49 -1.99
N ILE A 24 16.04 -5.56 -1.49
CA ILE A 24 16.78 -4.38 -1.00
C ILE A 24 16.92 -3.34 -2.11
N VAL A 25 17.38 -3.76 -3.30
CA VAL A 25 17.55 -2.86 -4.45
C VAL A 25 16.23 -2.20 -4.85
N ARG A 26 15.14 -2.98 -4.94
CA ARG A 26 13.82 -2.46 -5.30
C ARG A 26 13.28 -1.49 -4.25
N SER A 27 13.44 -1.81 -2.96
CA SER A 27 12.99 -0.96 -1.86
C SER A 27 13.80 0.33 -1.77
N THR A 28 15.11 0.26 -1.91
CA THR A 28 15.97 1.45 -1.94
C THR A 28 15.61 2.36 -3.10
N TRP A 29 15.41 1.79 -4.30
CA TRP A 29 14.95 2.55 -5.47
C TRP A 29 13.58 3.20 -5.24
N GLY A 30 12.64 2.46 -4.63
CA GLY A 30 11.32 2.98 -4.26
C GLY A 30 11.42 4.18 -3.32
N ILE A 31 12.25 4.12 -2.29
CA ILE A 31 12.47 5.24 -1.35
C ILE A 31 13.08 6.44 -2.06
N VAL A 32 14.05 6.24 -2.96
CA VAL A 32 14.64 7.32 -3.77
C VAL A 32 13.57 7.98 -4.63
N VAL A 33 12.73 7.20 -5.32
CA VAL A 33 11.63 7.73 -6.14
C VAL A 33 10.62 8.51 -5.28
N TYR A 34 10.23 8.01 -4.11
CA TYR A 34 9.34 8.74 -3.19
C TYR A 34 9.98 10.03 -2.69
N GLY A 35 11.27 10.00 -2.37
CA GLY A 35 12.03 11.20 -2.02
C GLY A 35 12.03 12.23 -3.16
N MET A 36 12.26 11.81 -4.41
CA MET A 36 12.17 12.70 -5.57
C MET A 36 10.78 13.31 -5.73
N ILE A 37 9.72 12.51 -5.58
CA ILE A 37 8.32 12.98 -5.69
C ILE A 37 8.02 14.03 -4.62
N LEU A 38 8.56 13.90 -3.41
CA LEU A 38 8.38 14.85 -2.32
C LEU A 38 9.25 16.11 -2.49
N PHE A 39 10.55 15.94 -2.71
CA PHE A 39 11.52 17.01 -2.56
C PHE A 39 11.81 17.80 -3.84
N LEU A 40 11.63 17.21 -5.04
CA LEU A 40 11.78 17.98 -6.30
C LEU A 40 10.71 19.08 -6.43
N PRO A 41 9.41 18.81 -6.19
CA PRO A 41 8.41 19.87 -6.16
C PRO A 41 8.66 20.89 -5.05
N ALA A 42 9.09 20.45 -3.86
CA ALA A 42 9.38 21.32 -2.73
C ALA A 42 10.58 22.26 -2.97
N GLY A 43 11.51 21.88 -3.86
CA GLY A 43 12.70 22.66 -4.21
C GLY A 43 13.68 22.86 -3.04
N ARG A 44 13.51 22.14 -1.93
CA ARG A 44 14.35 22.23 -0.71
C ARG A 44 14.34 20.92 0.08
N LEU A 45 15.45 20.61 0.75
CA LEU A 45 15.61 19.43 1.57
C LEU A 45 15.34 19.67 3.07
N ASN A 46 15.20 20.91 3.51
CA ASN A 46 14.93 21.27 4.91
C ASN A 46 13.44 21.21 5.28
N TRP A 47 12.68 20.33 4.64
CA TRP A 47 11.26 20.08 4.91
C TRP A 47 11.10 18.86 5.81
N VAL A 48 11.00 19.12 7.12
CA VAL A 48 10.94 18.07 8.17
C VAL A 48 9.81 17.08 7.93
N TRP A 49 8.61 17.56 7.63
CA TRP A 49 7.44 16.70 7.45
C TRP A 49 7.53 15.82 6.19
N GLY A 50 8.25 16.27 5.17
CA GLY A 50 8.60 15.44 4.01
C GLY A 50 9.50 14.26 4.42
N TRP A 51 10.49 14.49 5.28
CA TRP A 51 11.34 13.43 5.83
C TRP A 51 10.58 12.48 6.75
N VAL A 52 9.67 12.99 7.59
CA VAL A 52 8.81 12.16 8.44
C VAL A 52 7.96 11.22 7.59
N LEU A 53 7.29 11.73 6.54
CA LEU A 53 6.51 10.88 5.64
C LEU A 53 7.40 9.86 4.93
N LEU A 54 8.57 10.26 4.42
CA LEU A 54 9.51 9.34 3.77
C LEU A 54 9.95 8.23 4.72
N GLY A 55 10.21 8.55 5.99
CA GLY A 55 10.52 7.57 7.03
C GLY A 55 9.36 6.59 7.29
N VAL A 56 8.12 7.08 7.33
CA VAL A 56 6.90 6.24 7.47
C VAL A 56 6.78 5.29 6.28
N LEU A 57 6.98 5.78 5.05
CA LEU A 57 6.92 4.96 3.84
C LEU A 57 8.03 3.90 3.81
N ALA A 58 9.24 4.27 4.23
CA ALA A 58 10.36 3.34 4.35
C ALA A 58 10.07 2.24 5.40
N ALA A 59 9.52 2.61 6.55
CA ALA A 59 9.10 1.66 7.58
C ALA A 59 7.99 0.72 7.08
N LEU A 60 7.00 1.25 6.33
CA LEU A 60 5.95 0.44 5.72
C LEU A 60 6.52 -0.55 4.70
N MET A 61 7.45 -0.11 3.84
CA MET A 61 8.11 -0.98 2.86
C MET A 61 8.91 -2.09 3.54
N ALA A 62 9.55 -1.82 4.68
CA ALA A 62 10.27 -2.83 5.44
C ALA A 62 9.32 -3.77 6.20
N ALA A 63 8.25 -3.24 6.80
CA ALA A 63 7.28 -4.03 7.55
C ALA A 63 6.55 -5.06 6.68
N HIS A 64 6.28 -4.72 5.43
CA HIS A 64 5.56 -5.58 4.49
C HIS A 64 6.16 -7.01 4.36
N PRO A 65 7.43 -7.19 3.94
CA PRO A 65 8.02 -8.53 3.87
C PRO A 65 8.30 -9.13 5.25
N LEU A 66 8.64 -8.32 6.26
CA LEU A 66 8.90 -8.82 7.61
C LEU A 66 7.65 -9.44 8.24
N ILE A 67 6.45 -8.93 7.94
CA ILE A 67 5.19 -9.47 8.40
C ILE A 67 4.76 -10.66 7.53
N LEU A 68 4.85 -10.55 6.20
CA LEU A 68 4.34 -11.59 5.31
C LEU A 68 5.23 -12.83 5.22
N ALA A 69 6.55 -12.70 5.28
CA ALA A 69 7.44 -13.84 5.11
C ALA A 69 7.17 -14.98 6.12
N PRO A 70 6.94 -14.71 7.43
CA PRO A 70 6.62 -15.77 8.39
C PRO A 70 5.15 -16.23 8.37
N ILE A 71 4.20 -15.37 7.92
CA ILE A 71 2.76 -15.64 8.02
C ILE A 71 2.23 -16.24 6.72
N ASN A 72 2.62 -15.67 5.58
CA ASN A 72 2.11 -16.04 4.26
C ASN A 72 3.13 -15.77 3.15
N PRO A 73 4.16 -16.63 3.02
CA PRO A 73 5.20 -16.45 2.01
C PRO A 73 4.66 -16.53 0.56
N GLU A 74 3.57 -17.27 0.33
CA GLU A 74 2.94 -17.36 -1.00
C GLU A 74 2.33 -16.02 -1.42
N LEU A 75 1.70 -15.31 -0.48
CA LEU A 75 1.16 -13.98 -0.75
C LEU A 75 2.29 -12.99 -1.09
N LEU A 76 3.43 -13.11 -0.42
CA LEU A 76 4.59 -12.26 -0.72
C LEU A 76 5.03 -12.47 -2.17
N VAL A 77 5.15 -13.72 -2.62
CA VAL A 77 5.51 -14.07 -4.01
C VAL A 77 4.44 -13.57 -4.99
N GLU A 78 3.15 -13.77 -4.69
CA GLU A 78 2.04 -13.30 -5.52
C GLU A 78 2.08 -11.78 -5.72
N ARG A 79 2.34 -11.03 -4.65
CA ARG A 79 2.42 -9.56 -4.70
C ARG A 79 3.67 -9.04 -5.41
N GLU A 80 4.74 -9.84 -5.46
CA GLU A 80 5.94 -9.48 -6.21
C GLU A 80 5.79 -9.67 -7.72
N GLN A 81 5.03 -10.68 -8.14
CA GLN A 81 5.02 -11.10 -9.54
C GLN A 81 4.15 -10.23 -10.42
N VAL A 82 3.08 -9.59 -9.91
CA VAL A 82 2.10 -9.05 -10.84
C VAL A 82 1.37 -7.80 -10.35
N PHE A 83 1.54 -6.71 -11.08
CA PHE A 83 0.62 -5.58 -10.98
C PHE A 83 -0.77 -5.94 -11.57
N TRP A 84 -0.82 -6.80 -12.58
CA TRP A 84 -2.05 -7.31 -13.21
C TRP A 84 -1.95 -8.81 -13.51
N GLY A 85 -2.22 -9.67 -12.51
CA GLY A 85 -2.21 -11.14 -12.66
C GLY A 85 -3.17 -11.64 -13.72
N LYS A 86 -2.92 -12.87 -14.21
CA LYS A 86 -3.87 -13.59 -15.06
C LYS A 86 -5.23 -13.61 -14.34
N GLY A 87 -6.31 -13.19 -15.05
CA GLY A 87 -7.66 -13.17 -14.49
C GLY A 87 -8.05 -11.86 -13.76
N ALA A 88 -7.17 -10.84 -13.72
CA ALA A 88 -7.54 -9.52 -13.18
C ALA A 88 -8.68 -8.90 -13.99
N LYS A 89 -9.69 -8.37 -13.32
CA LYS A 89 -10.85 -7.74 -13.95
C LYS A 89 -10.42 -6.50 -14.76
N THR A 90 -10.98 -6.33 -15.95
CA THR A 90 -10.61 -5.22 -16.85
C THR A 90 -10.87 -3.86 -16.21
N TRP A 91 -11.99 -3.70 -15.51
CA TRP A 91 -12.32 -2.48 -14.79
C TRP A 91 -11.29 -2.19 -13.67
N ASP A 92 -10.80 -3.23 -12.98
CA ASP A 92 -9.81 -3.08 -11.91
C ASP A 92 -8.46 -2.60 -12.43
N LYS A 93 -8.06 -3.08 -13.61
CA LYS A 93 -6.83 -2.60 -14.27
C LYS A 93 -6.86 -1.09 -14.50
N TRP A 94 -7.98 -0.56 -14.97
CA TRP A 94 -8.14 0.89 -15.18
C TRP A 94 -8.15 1.68 -13.87
N ILE A 95 -8.93 1.22 -12.87
CA ILE A 95 -8.99 1.89 -11.56
C ILE A 95 -7.64 1.85 -10.86
N THR A 96 -6.97 0.70 -10.86
CA THR A 96 -5.66 0.55 -10.20
C THR A 96 -4.59 1.39 -10.89
N THR A 97 -4.60 1.46 -12.22
CA THR A 97 -3.68 2.34 -12.98
C THR A 97 -3.91 3.80 -12.63
N LEU A 98 -5.17 4.24 -12.66
CA LEU A 98 -5.53 5.62 -12.34
C LEU A 98 -5.21 5.96 -10.88
N ALA A 99 -5.56 5.08 -9.94
CA ALA A 99 -5.24 5.26 -8.53
C ALA A 99 -3.72 5.32 -8.30
N GLY A 100 -2.95 4.46 -8.97
CA GLY A 100 -1.48 4.48 -8.92
C GLY A 100 -0.89 5.78 -9.46
N ALA A 101 -1.44 6.34 -10.55
CA ALA A 101 -1.04 7.62 -11.11
C ALA A 101 -1.42 8.81 -10.22
N LEU A 102 -2.56 8.74 -9.53
CA LEU A 102 -3.05 9.78 -8.63
C LEU A 102 -2.38 9.74 -7.24
N MET A 103 -1.88 8.57 -6.82
CA MET A 103 -1.31 8.38 -5.48
C MET A 103 -0.18 9.35 -5.13
N PRO A 104 0.76 9.71 -6.02
CA PRO A 104 1.82 10.69 -5.73
C PRO A 104 1.36 12.15 -5.78
N LEU A 105 0.19 12.46 -6.36
CA LEU A 105 -0.25 13.85 -6.54
C LEU A 105 -0.40 14.63 -5.23
N PRO A 106 -0.93 14.08 -4.12
CA PRO A 106 -0.95 14.80 -2.84
C PRO A 106 0.45 15.23 -2.38
N TRP A 107 1.46 14.41 -2.60
CA TRP A 107 2.85 14.71 -2.21
C TRP A 107 3.46 15.79 -3.09
N ILE A 108 3.18 15.74 -4.40
CA ILE A 108 3.60 16.77 -5.36
C ILE A 108 2.95 18.11 -5.00
N VAL A 109 1.63 18.11 -4.77
CA VAL A 109 0.89 19.33 -4.39
C VAL A 109 1.41 19.89 -3.06
N ALA A 110 1.64 19.05 -2.05
CA ALA A 110 2.21 19.49 -0.78
C ALA A 110 3.62 20.06 -0.95
N GLY A 111 4.46 19.44 -1.79
CA GLY A 111 5.78 19.96 -2.12
C GLY A 111 5.71 21.33 -2.80
N LEU A 112 4.84 21.52 -3.78
CA LEU A 112 4.62 22.80 -4.45
C LEU A 112 4.09 23.86 -3.49
N ASP A 113 3.16 23.48 -2.59
CA ASP A 113 2.65 24.38 -1.55
C ASP A 113 3.77 24.89 -0.64
N VAL A 114 4.63 23.99 -0.18
CA VAL A 114 5.83 24.32 0.61
C VAL A 114 6.80 25.22 -0.18
N ARG A 115 6.99 24.96 -1.47
CA ARG A 115 7.88 25.78 -2.34
C ARG A 115 7.38 27.18 -2.51
N PHE A 116 6.08 27.32 -2.79
CA PHE A 116 5.47 28.61 -3.10
C PHE A 116 4.84 29.30 -1.89
N GLN A 117 4.93 28.68 -0.69
CA GLN A 117 4.42 29.21 0.58
C GLN A 117 2.94 29.66 0.48
N ARG A 118 2.11 28.86 -0.20
CA ARG A 118 0.70 29.16 -0.41
C ARG A 118 -0.13 29.00 0.84
N THR A 119 0.29 28.14 1.75
CA THR A 119 -0.37 27.89 3.04
C THR A 119 0.49 28.47 4.16
N ALA A 120 -0.15 29.18 5.10
CA ALA A 120 0.50 29.59 6.34
C ALA A 120 0.96 28.35 7.14
N PRO A 121 2.05 28.43 7.93
CA PRO A 121 2.51 27.31 8.74
C PRO A 121 1.38 26.75 9.62
N MET A 122 1.11 25.46 9.46
CA MET A 122 0.09 24.80 10.26
C MET A 122 0.57 24.56 11.70
N PRO A 123 -0.30 24.68 12.72
CA PRO A 123 0.04 24.29 14.07
C PRO A 123 0.50 22.83 14.19
N LEU A 124 1.45 22.56 15.08
CA LEU A 124 2.07 21.24 15.28
C LEU A 124 1.02 20.13 15.50
N VAL A 125 -0.10 20.43 16.13
CA VAL A 125 -1.17 19.47 16.41
C VAL A 125 -1.74 18.83 15.15
N TYR A 126 -1.83 19.56 14.03
CA TYR A 126 -2.29 19.00 12.76
C TYR A 126 -1.29 18.02 12.17
N HIS A 127 0.00 18.35 12.22
CA HIS A 127 1.05 17.45 11.76
C HIS A 127 1.09 16.14 12.58
N LEU A 128 1.02 16.26 13.91
CA LEU A 128 1.02 15.09 14.81
C LEU A 128 -0.28 14.27 14.66
N GLY A 129 -1.43 14.93 14.56
CA GLY A 129 -2.70 14.27 14.28
C GLY A 129 -2.69 13.56 12.93
N GLY A 130 -2.20 14.23 11.88
CA GLY A 130 -2.00 13.66 10.56
C GLY A 130 -1.06 12.46 10.59
N LEU A 131 0.07 12.53 11.30
CA LEU A 131 1.00 11.42 11.48
C LEU A 131 0.33 10.23 12.17
N LEU A 132 -0.35 10.48 13.30
CA LEU A 132 -1.04 9.42 14.04
C LEU A 132 -2.06 8.69 13.17
N VAL A 133 -2.94 9.43 12.49
CA VAL A 133 -3.97 8.82 11.62
C VAL A 133 -3.35 8.11 10.42
N THR A 134 -2.28 8.64 9.83
CA THR A 134 -1.51 7.97 8.77
C THR A 134 -0.95 6.64 9.25
N LEU A 135 -0.34 6.60 10.44
CA LEU A 135 0.21 5.37 11.03
C LEU A 135 -0.89 4.35 11.34
N LEU A 136 -2.03 4.79 11.90
CA LEU A 136 -3.18 3.92 12.16
C LEU A 136 -3.77 3.35 10.86
N GLY A 137 -3.85 4.17 9.80
CA GLY A 137 -4.29 3.71 8.48
C GLY A 137 -3.37 2.62 7.91
N TYR A 138 -2.05 2.83 7.96
CA TYR A 138 -1.10 1.83 7.50
C TYR A 138 -1.05 0.58 8.40
N ALA A 139 -1.21 0.74 9.71
CA ALA A 139 -1.32 -0.40 10.63
C ALA A 139 -2.56 -1.26 10.31
N LEU A 140 -3.71 -0.63 10.03
CA LEU A 140 -4.92 -1.33 9.60
C LEU A 140 -4.71 -2.03 8.25
N PHE A 141 -4.04 -1.39 7.29
CA PHE A 141 -3.68 -2.00 5.99
C PHE A 141 -2.81 -3.26 6.19
N LEU A 142 -1.74 -3.15 6.99
CA LEU A 142 -0.85 -4.28 7.27
C LEU A 142 -1.58 -5.41 8.00
N TRP A 143 -2.45 -5.08 8.97
CA TRP A 143 -3.27 -6.07 9.67
C TRP A 143 -4.24 -6.79 8.74
N ALA A 144 -4.92 -6.04 7.85
CA ALA A 144 -5.79 -6.63 6.85
C ALA A 144 -5.04 -7.59 5.91
N MET A 145 -3.84 -7.19 5.48
CA MET A 145 -2.99 -8.00 4.63
C MET A 145 -2.49 -9.27 5.34
N ALA A 146 -2.12 -9.18 6.61
CA ALA A 146 -1.69 -10.33 7.40
C ALA A 146 -2.84 -11.33 7.67
N ALA A 147 -4.08 -10.83 7.78
CA ALA A 147 -5.27 -11.64 8.06
C ALA A 147 -5.90 -12.28 6.82
N ASN A 148 -5.45 -11.95 5.60
CA ASN A 148 -6.03 -12.45 4.35
C ASN A 148 -4.96 -13.05 3.43
N ALA A 149 -4.97 -14.37 3.29
CA ALA A 149 -4.04 -15.09 2.42
C ALA A 149 -4.17 -14.75 0.92
N PHE A 150 -5.29 -14.14 0.52
CA PHE A 150 -5.62 -13.79 -0.87
C PHE A 150 -5.58 -12.29 -1.12
N PHE A 151 -4.91 -11.51 -0.27
CA PHE A 151 -4.78 -10.05 -0.36
C PHE A 151 -3.92 -9.61 -1.56
N SER A 152 -4.47 -9.74 -2.75
CA SER A 152 -3.82 -9.45 -4.04
C SER A 152 -3.78 -7.95 -4.35
N ASN A 153 -2.89 -7.54 -5.26
CA ASN A 153 -2.87 -6.17 -5.80
C ASN A 153 -4.01 -5.94 -6.80
N ALA A 154 -4.51 -7.00 -7.46
CA ALA A 154 -5.56 -6.95 -8.46
C ALA A 154 -6.79 -7.73 -8.00
N VAL A 155 -7.98 -7.26 -8.35
CA VAL A 155 -9.24 -7.95 -8.08
C VAL A 155 -9.38 -9.14 -9.02
N ARG A 156 -9.30 -10.34 -8.45
CA ARG A 156 -9.47 -11.62 -9.14
C ARG A 156 -9.86 -12.72 -8.15
N ILE A 157 -10.55 -13.74 -8.62
CA ILE A 157 -10.71 -14.99 -7.86
C ILE A 157 -9.50 -15.87 -8.12
N GLN A 158 -8.80 -16.26 -7.06
CA GLN A 158 -7.58 -17.09 -7.10
C GLN A 158 -7.94 -18.57 -6.95
N ALA A 159 -8.76 -19.09 -7.87
CA ALA A 159 -9.26 -20.46 -7.80
C ALA A 159 -8.13 -21.50 -7.75
N GLU A 160 -7.00 -21.21 -8.43
CA GLU A 160 -5.79 -22.04 -8.44
C GLU A 160 -5.10 -22.15 -7.07
N ARG A 161 -5.40 -21.23 -6.15
CA ARG A 161 -4.92 -21.22 -4.75
C ARG A 161 -6.00 -21.61 -3.74
N GLY A 162 -7.18 -22.08 -4.22
CA GLY A 162 -8.30 -22.41 -3.35
C GLY A 162 -8.88 -21.20 -2.59
N HIS A 163 -9.15 -20.09 -3.32
CA HIS A 163 -9.60 -18.82 -2.72
C HIS A 163 -10.81 -19.02 -1.82
N VAL A 164 -10.66 -18.66 -0.56
CA VAL A 164 -11.70 -18.68 0.47
C VAL A 164 -11.90 -17.30 1.08
N VAL A 165 -13.07 -17.07 1.67
CA VAL A 165 -13.43 -15.80 2.30
C VAL A 165 -12.58 -15.57 3.55
N ALA A 166 -11.88 -14.44 3.63
CA ALA A 166 -11.20 -14.01 4.85
C ALA A 166 -12.23 -13.45 5.86
N THR A 167 -12.34 -14.09 7.02
CA THR A 167 -13.29 -13.70 8.08
C THR A 167 -12.61 -13.34 9.39
N GLY A 168 -11.27 -13.45 9.47
CA GLY A 168 -10.45 -13.21 10.65
C GLY A 168 -10.01 -11.77 10.84
N GLY A 169 -9.48 -11.44 12.02
CA GLY A 169 -8.90 -10.13 12.30
C GLY A 169 -9.85 -8.96 11.99
N PRO A 170 -9.42 -7.94 11.23
CA PRO A 170 -10.24 -6.76 10.94
C PRO A 170 -11.43 -7.07 10.01
N TYR A 171 -11.43 -8.21 9.32
CA TYR A 171 -12.54 -8.65 8.48
C TYR A 171 -13.80 -9.04 9.28
N ARG A 172 -13.69 -9.20 10.61
CA ARG A 172 -14.86 -9.35 11.50
C ARG A 172 -15.66 -8.06 11.63
N VAL A 173 -15.05 -6.93 11.36
CA VAL A 173 -15.64 -5.59 11.60
C VAL A 173 -16.11 -4.96 10.30
N VAL A 174 -15.26 -5.01 9.26
CA VAL A 174 -15.55 -4.48 7.92
C VAL A 174 -15.03 -5.41 6.84
N ARG A 175 -15.68 -5.41 5.66
CA ARG A 175 -15.32 -6.33 4.56
C ARG A 175 -14.04 -5.95 3.82
N HIS A 176 -13.69 -4.65 3.79
CA HIS A 176 -12.53 -4.13 3.06
C HIS A 176 -11.60 -3.28 3.95
N PRO A 177 -11.06 -3.85 5.05
CA PRO A 177 -10.25 -3.10 6.01
C PRO A 177 -8.95 -2.53 5.40
N GLY A 178 -8.39 -3.19 4.39
CA GLY A 178 -7.22 -2.69 3.66
C GLY A 178 -7.50 -1.37 2.94
N TYR A 179 -8.66 -1.24 2.29
CA TYR A 179 -9.06 0.02 1.66
C TYR A 179 -9.42 1.10 2.68
N ALA A 180 -10.09 0.74 3.77
CA ALA A 180 -10.34 1.67 4.86
C ALA A 180 -9.03 2.26 5.41
N GLY A 181 -8.03 1.43 5.67
CA GLY A 181 -6.70 1.87 6.11
C GLY A 181 -6.00 2.77 5.09
N THR A 182 -6.06 2.42 3.80
CA THR A 182 -5.47 3.22 2.72
C THR A 182 -6.13 4.59 2.62
N ILE A 183 -7.46 4.66 2.65
CA ILE A 183 -8.21 5.93 2.59
C ILE A 183 -7.87 6.82 3.79
N LEU A 184 -7.84 6.24 5.01
CA LEU A 184 -7.44 6.98 6.22
C LEU A 184 -6.04 7.58 6.08
N ALA A 185 -5.05 6.78 5.69
CA ALA A 185 -3.68 7.24 5.51
C ALA A 185 -3.59 8.35 4.45
N GLN A 186 -4.28 8.19 3.31
CA GLN A 186 -4.28 9.20 2.25
C GLN A 186 -4.91 10.52 2.66
N LEU A 187 -6.05 10.51 3.35
CA LEU A 187 -6.72 11.73 3.79
C LEU A 187 -6.00 12.41 4.95
N ALA A 188 -5.21 11.68 5.74
CA ALA A 188 -4.42 12.22 6.84
C ALA A 188 -3.07 12.81 6.38
N THR A 189 -2.48 12.26 5.31
CA THR A 189 -1.17 12.70 4.79
C THR A 189 -1.10 14.20 4.48
N PRO A 190 -2.11 14.89 3.91
CA PRO A 190 -2.10 16.34 3.73
C PRO A 190 -1.89 17.14 5.02
N PHE A 191 -2.48 16.71 6.13
CA PHE A 191 -2.29 17.33 7.43
C PHE A 191 -0.88 17.07 7.97
N LEU A 192 -0.37 15.83 7.83
CA LEU A 192 1.01 15.51 8.16
C LEU A 192 1.99 16.41 7.40
N LEU A 193 1.76 16.65 6.12
CA LEU A 193 2.63 17.46 5.26
C LEU A 193 2.42 18.96 5.42
N GLY A 194 1.32 19.40 6.07
CA GLY A 194 0.97 20.79 6.29
C GLY A 194 0.40 21.48 5.06
N SER A 195 -0.27 20.76 4.17
CA SER A 195 -0.85 21.30 2.93
C SER A 195 -2.33 20.94 2.78
N PRO A 196 -3.25 21.86 3.05
CA PRO A 196 -4.68 21.66 2.79
C PRO A 196 -5.00 21.42 1.30
N TRP A 197 -4.21 22.00 0.40
CA TRP A 197 -4.37 21.82 -1.05
C TRP A 197 -4.20 20.35 -1.49
N ALA A 198 -3.37 19.62 -0.78
CA ALA A 198 -3.18 18.20 -1.03
C ALA A 198 -4.43 17.34 -0.70
N LEU A 199 -5.41 17.88 0.06
CA LEU A 199 -6.69 17.20 0.28
C LEU A 199 -7.49 16.98 -1.00
N ILE A 200 -7.35 17.87 -2.00
CA ILE A 200 -8.08 17.74 -3.27
C ILE A 200 -7.68 16.42 -3.98
N PRO A 201 -6.41 16.19 -4.36
CA PRO A 201 -6.04 14.92 -4.98
C PRO A 201 -6.17 13.72 -4.04
N SER A 202 -6.00 13.88 -2.72
CA SER A 202 -6.28 12.81 -1.74
C SER A 202 -7.75 12.40 -1.75
N GLY A 203 -8.68 13.35 -1.81
CA GLY A 203 -10.12 13.09 -1.89
C GLY A 203 -10.51 12.36 -3.18
N VAL A 204 -9.94 12.77 -4.32
CA VAL A 204 -10.17 12.07 -5.61
C VAL A 204 -9.66 10.63 -5.53
N SER A 205 -8.46 10.42 -4.99
CA SER A 205 -7.91 9.07 -4.81
C SER A 205 -8.76 8.24 -3.84
N ALA A 206 -9.21 8.81 -2.72
CA ALA A 206 -10.12 8.14 -1.78
C ALA A 206 -11.43 7.73 -2.46
N ALA A 207 -12.02 8.59 -3.30
CA ALA A 207 -13.23 8.27 -4.06
C ALA A 207 -13.03 7.09 -5.02
N LEU A 208 -11.85 6.97 -5.66
CA LEU A 208 -11.51 5.80 -6.48
C LEU A 208 -11.43 4.52 -5.65
N PHE A 209 -10.88 4.56 -4.42
CA PHE A 209 -10.87 3.40 -3.53
C PHE A 209 -12.29 3.03 -3.06
N VAL A 210 -13.16 4.00 -2.82
CA VAL A 210 -14.59 3.73 -2.54
C VAL A 210 -15.26 3.04 -3.74
N LEU A 211 -15.04 3.55 -4.96
CA LEU A 211 -15.57 2.92 -6.19
C LEU A 211 -15.01 1.50 -6.36
N ARG A 212 -13.71 1.32 -6.16
CA ARG A 212 -13.06 0.01 -6.20
C ARG A 212 -13.67 -0.96 -5.20
N THR A 213 -13.93 -0.49 -3.97
CA THR A 213 -14.61 -1.28 -2.94
C THR A 213 -15.99 -1.75 -3.41
N CYS A 214 -16.81 -0.87 -4.02
CA CYS A 214 -18.11 -1.25 -4.55
C CYS A 214 -18.05 -2.35 -5.60
N LEU A 215 -17.10 -2.22 -6.54
CA LEU A 215 -16.98 -3.14 -7.66
C LEU A 215 -16.40 -4.49 -7.23
N GLU A 216 -15.41 -4.46 -6.34
CA GLU A 216 -14.83 -5.68 -5.77
C GLU A 216 -15.83 -6.43 -4.92
N ASP A 217 -16.56 -5.76 -4.02
CA ASP A 217 -17.61 -6.34 -3.18
C ASP A 217 -18.68 -7.06 -4.05
N ARG A 218 -19.09 -6.43 -5.16
CA ARG A 218 -20.01 -7.06 -6.13
C ARG A 218 -19.41 -8.30 -6.80
N THR A 219 -18.15 -8.21 -7.23
CA THR A 219 -17.44 -9.33 -7.84
C THR A 219 -17.33 -10.50 -6.88
N LEU A 220 -16.95 -10.24 -5.62
CA LEU A 220 -16.83 -11.28 -4.60
C LEU A 220 -18.17 -11.94 -4.27
N MET A 221 -19.28 -11.15 -4.20
CA MET A 221 -20.63 -11.71 -4.01
C MET A 221 -21.06 -12.62 -5.16
N GLN A 222 -20.64 -12.33 -6.38
CA GLN A 222 -21.03 -13.10 -7.58
C GLN A 222 -20.16 -14.34 -7.81
N GLU A 223 -18.89 -14.27 -7.44
CA GLU A 223 -17.90 -15.24 -7.93
C GLU A 223 -17.20 -16.01 -6.80
N LEU A 224 -17.23 -15.55 -5.53
CA LEU A 224 -16.57 -16.23 -4.43
C LEU A 224 -17.59 -16.97 -3.55
N PRO A 225 -17.58 -18.32 -3.53
CA PRO A 225 -18.46 -19.09 -2.68
C PRO A 225 -18.32 -18.71 -1.20
N GLY A 226 -19.46 -18.56 -0.50
CA GLY A 226 -19.50 -18.18 0.92
C GLY A 226 -19.37 -16.68 1.20
N TYR A 227 -19.10 -15.84 0.18
CA TYR A 227 -18.96 -14.40 0.42
C TYR A 227 -20.31 -13.72 0.73
N THR A 228 -21.41 -14.18 0.14
CA THR A 228 -22.75 -13.64 0.40
C THR A 228 -23.17 -13.85 1.86
N GLU A 229 -22.93 -15.02 2.40
CA GLU A 229 -23.19 -15.38 3.81
C GLU A 229 -22.34 -14.54 4.76
N TYR A 230 -21.04 -14.37 4.43
CA TYR A 230 -20.15 -13.48 5.16
C TYR A 230 -20.63 -12.02 5.13
N ALA A 231 -21.10 -11.52 3.98
CA ALA A 231 -21.59 -10.16 3.83
C ALA A 231 -22.86 -9.89 4.64
N GLN A 232 -23.68 -10.92 4.90
CA GLN A 232 -24.85 -10.83 5.82
C GLN A 232 -24.41 -10.65 7.28
N GLN A 233 -23.32 -11.28 7.69
CA GLN A 233 -22.76 -11.18 9.03
C GLN A 233 -21.97 -9.89 9.23
N THR A 234 -21.09 -9.55 8.28
CA THR A 234 -20.28 -8.33 8.30
C THR A 234 -20.86 -7.31 7.32
N ARG A 235 -21.82 -6.51 7.79
CA ARG A 235 -22.62 -5.62 6.94
C ARG A 235 -21.83 -4.43 6.39
N SER A 236 -20.88 -3.89 7.15
CA SER A 236 -20.13 -2.69 6.78
C SER A 236 -19.00 -3.00 5.80
N ARG A 237 -18.84 -2.20 4.74
CA ARG A 237 -17.76 -2.34 3.76
C ARG A 237 -16.46 -1.72 4.24
N LEU A 238 -16.48 -0.45 4.63
CA LEU A 238 -15.28 0.34 5.00
C LEU A 238 -15.29 0.80 6.44
N TRP A 239 -16.40 1.36 6.93
CA TRP A 239 -16.54 1.88 8.29
C TRP A 239 -17.78 1.34 8.97
N PRO A 240 -17.66 0.87 10.23
CA PRO A 240 -18.79 0.34 10.98
C PRO A 240 -19.93 1.35 11.07
N GLY A 241 -21.15 0.91 10.74
CA GLY A 241 -22.37 1.72 10.85
C GLY A 241 -22.51 2.85 9.83
N VAL A 242 -21.56 3.07 8.94
CA VAL A 242 -21.64 4.12 7.90
C VAL A 242 -21.95 3.51 6.54
N TRP A 243 -21.21 2.51 6.13
CA TRP A 243 -21.40 1.87 4.81
C TRP A 243 -20.61 0.56 4.70
#